data_a4a03b581615249ef12506e546686662
#
_entry.id   a4a03b581615249ef12506e546686662
#
_cell.length_a   1.000
_cell.length_b   1.000
_cell.length_c   1.000
_cell.angle_alpha   90.00
_cell.angle_beta   90.00
_cell.angle_gamma   90.00
#
_symmetry.space_group_name_H-M   'P 1'
#
loop_
_entity.id
_entity.type
_entity.pdbx_description
1 polymer ?
#
loop_
_entity_poly.entity_id
_entity_poly.type
_entity_poly.pdbx_seq_one_letter_code
_entity_poly.pdbx_strand_id
1 'polypeptide(L)' 'MIDSMKLTKHDYEMIADILDAHYEDTVDLQKNHYLNDDTDYFKHLEYLEELIDKTVYMIGVRSAEED' A
#
# COMPACT_ATOMS: atom_id res chain seq x y z
N MET A 1 -25.11 8.35 -4.20
CA MET A 1 -24.43 9.02 -5.31
C MET A 1 -23.14 8.32 -5.63
N ILE A 2 -22.92 8.05 -6.88
CA ILE A 2 -21.75 7.28 -7.31
C ILE A 2 -20.45 8.03 -6.94
N ASP A 3 -20.47 9.35 -7.07
CA ASP A 3 -19.28 10.18 -6.82
C ASP A 3 -18.79 10.10 -5.38
N SER A 4 -19.70 9.88 -4.43
CA SER A 4 -19.32 9.81 -3.02
C SER A 4 -18.55 8.54 -2.70
N MET A 5 -18.60 7.54 -3.58
CA MET A 5 -17.87 6.28 -3.40
C MET A 5 -16.51 6.29 -4.10
N LYS A 6 -16.23 7.35 -4.84
CA LYS A 6 -14.97 7.48 -5.55
C LYS A 6 -13.90 8.02 -4.61
N LEU A 7 -12.77 7.34 -4.54
CA LEU A 7 -11.68 7.76 -3.67
C LEU A 7 -11.00 9.00 -4.22
N THR A 8 -10.72 9.95 -3.34
CA THR A 8 -10.00 11.16 -3.69
C THR A 8 -8.49 10.95 -3.58
N LYS A 9 -7.73 11.95 -4.02
CA LYS A 9 -6.28 11.94 -3.87
C LYS A 9 -5.90 11.77 -2.40
N HIS A 10 -6.58 12.51 -1.51
CA HIS A 10 -6.31 12.41 -0.07
C HIS A 10 -6.55 11.00 0.47
N ASP A 11 -7.62 10.37 0.00
CA ASP A 11 -7.95 9.01 0.41
C ASP A 11 -6.83 8.04 0.02
N TYR A 12 -6.31 8.17 -1.19
CA TYR A 12 -5.23 7.33 -1.66
C TYR A 12 -3.93 7.58 -0.91
N GLU A 13 -3.67 8.84 -0.55
CA GLU A 13 -2.48 9.17 0.25
C GLU A 13 -2.55 8.50 1.63
N MET A 14 -3.71 8.51 2.24
CA MET A 14 -3.93 7.81 3.52
C MET A 14 -3.68 6.32 3.38
N ILE A 15 -4.23 5.72 2.33
CA ILE A 15 -4.05 4.29 2.09
C ILE A 15 -2.57 3.97 1.89
N ALA A 16 -1.86 4.79 1.12
CA ALA A 16 -0.44 4.58 0.88
C ALA A 16 0.36 4.64 2.18
N ASP A 17 0.04 5.58 3.06
CA ASP A 17 0.71 5.69 4.36
C ASP A 17 0.48 4.45 5.21
N ILE A 18 -0.74 3.95 5.24
CA ILE A 18 -1.09 2.76 6.01
C ILE A 18 -0.34 1.54 5.45
N LEU A 19 -0.33 1.40 4.12
CA LEU A 19 0.35 0.28 3.47
C LEU A 19 1.86 0.33 3.73
N ASP A 20 2.45 1.51 3.67
CA ASP A 20 3.87 1.71 3.91
C ASP A 20 4.23 1.30 5.34
N ALA A 21 3.47 1.76 6.31
CA ALA A 21 3.68 1.42 7.71
C ALA A 21 3.55 -0.09 7.93
N HIS A 22 2.55 -0.69 7.31
CA HIS A 22 2.34 -2.13 7.42
C HIS A 22 3.50 -2.92 6.80
N TYR A 23 4.01 -2.45 5.68
CA TYR A 23 5.15 -3.07 5.02
C TYR A 23 6.38 -3.05 5.94
N GLU A 24 6.67 -1.90 6.53
CA GLU A 24 7.80 -1.77 7.45
C GLU A 24 7.65 -2.66 8.66
N ASP A 25 6.45 -2.70 9.23
CA ASP A 25 6.17 -3.56 10.39
C ASP A 25 6.38 -5.02 10.03
N THR A 26 5.96 -5.43 8.85
CA THR A 26 6.11 -6.80 8.40
C THR A 26 7.58 -7.18 8.26
N VAL A 27 8.37 -6.29 7.68
CA VAL A 27 9.82 -6.50 7.53
C VAL A 27 10.49 -6.60 8.89
N ASP A 28 10.11 -5.72 9.82
CA ASP A 28 10.68 -5.72 11.18
C ASP A 28 10.35 -7.01 11.92
N LEU A 29 9.13 -7.49 11.77
CA LEU A 29 8.73 -8.75 12.40
C LEU A 29 9.57 -9.91 11.88
N GLN A 30 9.82 -9.93 10.58
CA GLN A 30 10.64 -10.98 10.00
C GLN A 30 12.06 -10.93 10.54
N LYS A 31 12.64 -9.75 10.63
CA LYS A 31 14.00 -9.58 11.16
C LYS A 31 14.10 -10.03 12.61
N ASN A 32 13.10 -9.68 13.41
CA ASN A 32 13.13 -9.93 14.85
C ASN A 32 12.79 -11.36 15.21
N HIS A 33 12.01 -12.03 14.40
CA HIS A 33 11.53 -13.38 14.72
C HIS A 33 12.14 -14.47 13.84
N TYR A 34 13.01 -14.09 12.93
CA TYR A 34 13.72 -15.07 12.07
C TYR A 34 12.78 -16.01 11.36
N LEU A 35 11.76 -15.44 10.72
CA LEU A 35 10.80 -16.24 9.94
C LEU A 35 11.44 -16.67 8.63
N ASN A 36 12.41 -17.54 8.72
CA ASN A 36 13.14 -18.01 7.55
C ASN A 36 12.30 -18.98 6.74
N ASP A 37 12.44 -18.91 5.43
CA ASP A 37 11.83 -19.86 4.49
C ASP A 37 10.31 -19.76 4.44
N ASP A 38 9.74 -18.65 4.89
CA ASP A 38 8.30 -18.45 4.79
C ASP A 38 7.97 -17.87 3.42
N THR A 39 7.59 -18.75 2.51
CA THR A 39 7.21 -18.35 1.16
C THR A 39 6.01 -17.42 1.19
N ASP A 40 5.08 -17.65 2.10
CA ASP A 40 3.90 -16.81 2.24
C ASP A 40 4.27 -15.40 2.67
N TYR A 41 5.30 -15.27 3.49
CA TYR A 41 5.80 -13.95 3.90
C TYR A 41 6.28 -13.16 2.69
N PHE A 42 7.09 -13.79 1.83
CA PHE A 42 7.61 -13.10 0.65
C PHE A 42 6.51 -12.76 -0.34
N LYS A 43 5.55 -13.66 -0.51
CA LYS A 43 4.39 -13.38 -1.37
C LYS A 43 3.58 -12.21 -0.83
N HIS A 44 3.44 -12.14 0.49
CA HIS A 44 2.73 -11.04 1.12
C HIS A 44 3.43 -9.71 0.89
N LEU A 45 4.76 -9.69 1.00
CA LEU A 45 5.55 -8.50 0.72
C LEU A 45 5.39 -8.04 -0.73
N GLU A 46 5.45 -8.98 -1.67
CA GLU A 46 5.24 -8.66 -3.09
C GLU A 46 3.87 -8.05 -3.32
N TYR A 47 2.86 -8.62 -2.69
CA TYR A 47 1.49 -8.12 -2.80
C TYR A 47 1.39 -6.70 -2.25
N LEU A 48 2.03 -6.44 -1.10
CA LEU A 48 2.04 -5.10 -0.52
C LEU A 48 2.74 -4.10 -1.43
N GLU A 49 3.86 -4.49 -2.01
CA GLU A 49 4.57 -3.63 -2.96
C GLU A 49 3.69 -3.27 -4.15
N GLU A 50 2.98 -4.24 -4.70
CA GLU A 50 2.06 -3.99 -5.80
C GLU A 50 0.94 -3.04 -5.39
N LEU A 51 0.39 -3.23 -4.21
CA LEU A 51 -0.67 -2.35 -3.72
C LEU A 51 -0.17 -0.92 -3.54
N ILE A 52 1.03 -0.77 -3.00
CA ILE A 52 1.64 0.55 -2.82
C ILE A 52 1.84 1.21 -4.18
N ASP A 53 2.37 0.48 -5.15
CA ASP A 53 2.59 1.01 -6.50
C ASP A 53 1.29 1.44 -7.15
N LYS A 54 0.25 0.61 -7.06
CA LYS A 54 -1.06 0.94 -7.61
C LYS A 54 -1.65 2.17 -6.93
N THR A 55 -1.48 2.26 -5.62
CA THR A 55 -2.00 3.39 -4.85
C THR A 55 -1.29 4.68 -5.24
N VAL A 56 0.03 4.64 -5.38
CA VAL A 56 0.81 5.81 -5.82
C VAL A 56 0.40 6.23 -7.23
N TYR A 57 0.17 5.26 -8.11
CA TYR A 57 -0.31 5.54 -9.46
C TYR A 57 -1.64 6.28 -9.42
N MET A 58 -2.56 5.83 -8.57
CA MET A 58 -3.88 6.48 -8.45
C MET A 58 -3.78 7.87 -7.86
N ILE A 59 -2.81 8.12 -6.99
CA ILE A 59 -2.57 9.46 -6.47
C ILE A 59 -2.24 10.40 -7.63
N GLY A 60 -1.40 9.95 -8.56
CA GLY A 60 -1.05 10.72 -9.74
C GLY A 60 -2.27 10.99 -10.62
N VAL A 61 -3.10 9.96 -10.84
CA VAL A 61 -4.31 10.09 -11.64
C VAL A 61 -5.27 11.11 -11.02
N ARG A 62 -5.51 11.00 -9.72
CA ARG A 62 -6.42 11.93 -9.03
C ARG A 62 -5.88 13.34 -8.99
N SER A 63 -4.56 13.48 -8.84
CA SER A 63 -3.93 14.78 -8.83
C SER A 63 -4.13 15.50 -10.16
N ALA A 64 -4.02 14.77 -11.26
CA ALA A 64 -4.26 15.33 -12.59
C ALA A 64 -5.72 15.73 -12.78
N GLU A 65 -6.65 14.96 -12.24
CA GLU A 65 -8.07 15.23 -12.36
C GLU A 65 -8.50 16.44 -11.53
N GLU A 66 -7.84 16.68 -10.41
CA GLU A 66 -8.20 17.77 -9.51
C GLU A 66 -7.69 19.13 -9.95
N ASP A 67 -6.81 19.16 -10.92
CA ASP A 67 -6.35 20.40 -11.50
C ASP A 67 -7.33 20.89 -12.56
#